data_29db2b1de31ecb0f6afa257a5bc21db0
#
_entry.id   29db2b1de31ecb0f6afa257a5bc21db0
#
_cell.length_a   1.000
_cell.length_b   1.000
_cell.length_c   1.000
_cell.angle_alpha   90.00
_cell.angle_beta   90.00
_cell.angle_gamma   90.00
#
_symmetry.space_group_name_H-M   'P 1'
#
loop_
_entity.id
_entity.type
_entity.pdbx_description
1 polymer ?
#
loop_
_entity_poly.entity_id
_entity_poly.type
_entity_poly.pdbx_seq_one_letter_code
_entity_poly.pdbx_strand_id
1 'polypeptide(L)' 'MKEMKCLDCEKTFKAETSDEMLKILMPHYMSEHAEIMKGNTDESKKAWMERFGKEWEEAEEK' A
#
# COMPACT_ATOMS: atom_id res chain seq x y z
N MET A 1 -5.06 15.91 0.53
CA MET A 1 -4.76 14.47 0.69
C MET A 1 -4.08 13.92 -0.54
N LYS A 2 -3.16 13.00 -0.37
CA LYS A 2 -2.55 12.30 -1.50
C LYS A 2 -3.41 11.12 -1.92
N GLU A 3 -3.54 10.93 -3.21
CA GLU A 3 -4.23 9.78 -3.78
C GLU A 3 -3.20 8.78 -4.29
N MET A 4 -3.30 7.55 -3.85
CA MET A 4 -2.39 6.50 -4.24
C MET A 4 -3.16 5.27 -4.70
N LYS A 5 -2.67 4.64 -5.75
CA LYS A 5 -3.24 3.41 -6.26
C LYS A 5 -2.66 2.23 -5.50
N CYS A 6 -3.47 1.22 -5.26
CA CYS A 6 -2.99 -0.02 -4.66
C CYS A 6 -1.88 -0.61 -5.56
N LEU A 7 -0.85 -1.18 -4.93
CA LEU A 7 0.29 -1.72 -5.67
C LEU A 7 -0.05 -2.96 -6.50
N ASP A 8 -1.10 -3.67 -6.10
CA ASP A 8 -1.45 -4.95 -6.73
C ASP A 8 -2.83 -4.99 -7.37
N CYS A 9 -3.54 -3.88 -7.36
CA CYS A 9 -4.83 -3.77 -8.05
C CYS A 9 -5.07 -2.33 -8.49
N GLU A 10 -6.26 -2.06 -9.05
CA GLU A 10 -6.56 -0.74 -9.61
C GLU A 10 -7.31 0.20 -8.67
N LYS A 11 -7.62 -0.24 -7.47
CA LYS A 11 -8.32 0.61 -6.50
C LYS A 11 -7.43 1.74 -6.02
N THR A 12 -8.02 2.91 -5.85
CA THR A 12 -7.29 4.08 -5.35
C THR A 12 -7.79 4.47 -3.96
N PHE A 13 -6.90 5.03 -3.19
CA PHE A 13 -7.19 5.45 -1.82
C PHE A 13 -6.56 6.81 -1.57
N LYS A 14 -7.15 7.56 -0.66
CA LYS A 14 -6.65 8.88 -0.29
C LYS A 14 -6.29 8.91 1.19
N ALA A 15 -5.18 9.53 1.51
CA ALA A 15 -4.74 9.71 2.89
C ALA A 15 -3.85 10.94 3.00
N GLU A 16 -3.76 11.50 4.17
CA GLU A 16 -2.93 12.68 4.40
C GLU A 16 -1.46 12.32 4.61
N THR A 17 -1.21 11.17 5.21
CA THR A 17 0.13 10.71 5.52
C THR A 17 0.32 9.26 5.05
N SER A 18 1.58 8.85 4.93
CA SER A 18 1.90 7.47 4.57
C SER A 18 1.42 6.49 5.64
N ASP A 19 1.49 6.88 6.91
CA ASP A 19 0.98 6.04 7.99
C ASP A 19 -0.51 5.79 7.85
N GLU A 20 -1.27 6.81 7.52
CA GLU A 20 -2.71 6.66 7.29
C GLU A 20 -2.98 5.78 6.08
N MET A 21 -2.21 5.96 5.02
CA MET A 21 -2.35 5.13 3.83
C MET A 21 -2.08 3.66 4.16
N LEU A 22 -1.08 3.38 4.98
CA LEU A 22 -0.80 2.01 5.43
C LEU A 22 -1.98 1.43 6.20
N LYS A 23 -2.60 2.21 7.06
CA LYS A 23 -3.77 1.77 7.82
C LYS A 23 -4.97 1.45 6.92
N ILE A 24 -5.04 2.09 5.77
CA ILE A 24 -6.07 1.81 4.78
C ILE A 24 -5.71 0.55 3.97
N LEU A 25 -4.45 0.45 3.55
CA LEU A 25 -4.00 -0.65 2.72
C LEU A 25 -3.92 -1.99 3.47
N MET A 26 -3.55 -1.99 4.74
CA MET A 26 -3.42 -3.23 5.50
C MET A 26 -4.68 -4.07 5.51
N PRO A 27 -5.86 -3.51 5.88
CA PRO A 27 -7.11 -4.28 5.81
C PRO A 27 -7.45 -4.70 4.38
N HIS A 28 -7.14 -3.82 3.41
CA HIS A 28 -7.38 -4.13 2.00
C HIS A 28 -6.58 -5.36 1.57
N TYR A 29 -5.29 -5.39 1.91
CA TYR A 29 -4.44 -6.53 1.57
C TYR A 29 -4.89 -7.80 2.29
N MET A 30 -5.29 -7.69 3.54
CA MET A 30 -5.77 -8.84 4.29
C MET A 30 -7.04 -9.43 3.72
N SER A 31 -7.87 -8.60 3.10
CA SER A 31 -9.14 -9.01 2.52
C SER A 31 -9.01 -9.39 1.04
N GLU A 32 -8.47 -8.50 0.24
CA GLU A 32 -8.41 -8.68 -1.22
C GLU A 32 -7.16 -9.41 -1.70
N HIS A 33 -6.08 -9.29 -0.95
CA HIS A 33 -4.79 -9.86 -1.29
C HIS A 33 -4.25 -10.75 -0.18
N ALA A 34 -5.14 -11.54 0.43
CA ALA A 34 -4.77 -12.40 1.56
C ALA A 34 -3.65 -13.38 1.22
N GLU A 35 -3.62 -13.88 -0.01
CA GLU A 35 -2.58 -14.80 -0.44
C GLU A 35 -1.20 -14.16 -0.46
N ILE A 36 -1.13 -12.89 -0.84
CA ILE A 36 0.12 -12.13 -0.83
C ILE A 36 0.63 -12.00 0.61
N MET A 37 -0.27 -11.68 1.53
CA MET A 37 0.09 -11.53 2.93
C MET A 37 0.50 -12.84 3.58
N LYS A 38 -0.12 -13.94 3.16
CA LYS A 38 0.19 -15.28 3.66
C LYS A 38 1.62 -15.72 3.33
N GLY A 39 2.08 -15.35 2.15
CA GLY A 39 3.40 -15.72 1.68
C GLY A 39 4.51 -14.76 2.09
N ASN A 40 4.20 -13.76 2.89
CA ASN A 40 5.18 -12.75 3.27
C ASN A 40 6.30 -13.29 4.14
N THR A 41 7.52 -13.10 3.65
CA THR A 41 8.73 -13.26 4.45
C THR A 41 9.19 -11.85 4.85
N ASP A 42 10.20 -11.76 5.70
CA ASP A 42 10.77 -10.47 6.08
C ASP A 42 11.31 -9.71 4.86
N GLU A 43 11.91 -10.45 3.94
CA GLU A 43 12.43 -9.86 2.69
C GLU A 43 11.31 -9.33 1.81
N SER A 44 10.24 -10.09 1.64
CA SER A 44 9.08 -9.68 0.84
C SER A 44 8.42 -8.45 1.43
N LYS A 45 8.30 -8.42 2.74
CA LYS A 45 7.71 -7.30 3.45
C LYS A 45 8.53 -6.03 3.27
N LYS A 46 9.84 -6.15 3.37
CA LYS A 46 10.77 -5.04 3.18
C LYS A 46 10.68 -4.51 1.75
N ALA A 47 10.67 -5.39 0.77
CA ALA A 47 10.55 -5.00 -0.63
C ALA A 47 9.22 -4.30 -0.89
N TRP A 48 8.14 -4.78 -0.30
CA TRP A 48 6.84 -4.14 -0.42
C TRP A 48 6.84 -2.74 0.18
N MET A 49 7.46 -2.57 1.34
CA MET A 49 7.54 -1.26 1.99
C MET A 49 8.34 -0.26 1.15
N GLU A 50 9.38 -0.71 0.49
CA GLU A 50 10.16 0.14 -0.41
C GLU A 50 9.32 0.57 -1.61
N ARG A 51 8.57 -0.36 -2.20
CA ARG A 51 7.65 -0.05 -3.30
C ARG A 51 6.58 0.93 -2.84
N PHE A 52 6.02 0.69 -1.68
CA PHE A 52 5.00 1.57 -1.11
C PHE A 52 5.53 2.99 -0.93
N GLY A 53 6.71 3.12 -0.34
CA GLY A 53 7.32 4.44 -0.11
C GLY A 53 7.52 5.20 -1.40
N LYS A 54 7.99 4.51 -2.44
CA LYS A 54 8.20 5.12 -3.75
C LYS A 54 6.88 5.56 -4.38
N GLU A 55 5.87 4.70 -4.32
CA GLU A 55 4.55 5.03 -4.85
C GLU A 55 3.93 6.20 -4.10
N TRP A 56 4.12 6.25 -2.79
CA TRP A 56 3.63 7.35 -1.98
C TRP A 56 4.28 8.69 -2.38
N GLU A 57 5.59 8.69 -2.62
CA GLU A 57 6.29 9.89 -3.04
C GLU A 57 5.82 10.38 -4.42
N GLU A 58 5.47 9.45 -5.29
CA GLU A 58 4.99 9.76 -6.64
C GLU A 58 3.49 10.02 -6.69
N ALA A 59 2.78 9.77 -5.60
CA ALA A 59 1.33 9.96 -5.55
C ALA A 59 0.96 11.44 -5.71
N GLU A 60 -0.15 11.66 -6.42
CA GLU A 60 -0.63 13.02 -6.65
C GLU A 60 -1.38 13.56 -5.45
N GLU A 61 -1.17 14.83 -5.18
CA GLU A 61 -1.92 15.55 -4.16
C GLU A 61 -3.28 15.94 -4.73
N LYS A 62 -4.34 15.50 -4.06
CA LYS A 62 -5.70 15.78 -4.54
C LYS A 62 -6.57 16.43 -3.50
#